data_ff9d78ddd7d6621b705b1dfb49a3be69
#
_entry.id   ff9d78ddd7d6621b705b1dfb49a3be69
#
_cell.length_a   1.000
_cell.length_b   1.000
_cell.length_c   1.000
_cell.angle_alpha   90.00
_cell.angle_beta   90.00
_cell.angle_gamma   90.00
#
_symmetry.space_group_name_H-M   'P 1'
#
loop_
_entity.id
_entity.type
_entity.pdbx_description
1 polymer ?
#
loop_
_entity_poly.entity_id
_entity_poly.type
_entity_poly.pdbx_seq_one_letter_code
_entity_poly.pdbx_strand_id
1 'polypeptide(L)'
;MPKTKYDVAIVGGGHNGLTTACYLAKAGLKVAVIERHSYVGGAAVSRELHPGWTYSNCSYVCSLLRPEIFRDLELSKYGLQIIPYEGSATMLDDGRFYAHYSDHDLNYRSIAQFSKKDAEAYERFGKDVMRQCKIIKPLLKMTPPDPTSFRPKDIMGLLEFAKYFAAKDELGGLGEKEIYDTIRFWTMSVRDYLEEYFESDVVKAHLAGSAIIGTALGPYSPGSAYVLLHHYMGEVDGTVGAWGYSRGGMGSITKAMAASLKANGGDIIAGSPVTKILIKNNRSHGVVLENGDEIFADKLVSNLDVKRTFLKVVEKKELPDDFYNAVKNFKIRGSSGKLNIALDDLPIWKSIPEGDPAGTGDLHITQSIEEMEGAYDDWKDGRWSQFPYVDMCIPSINDPTMAPQGKHYMSVFVQYVRSEEHTSELQSPCNLVCRLLLEK
;
A
#
# COMPACT_ATOMS: atom_id res chain seq x y z
N MET A 1 -0.22 40.25 -9.13
CA MET A 1 -0.95 39.39 -10.08
C MET A 1 -2.40 39.26 -9.62
N PRO A 2 -3.40 39.09 -10.47
CA PRO A 2 -4.75 38.86 -10.02
C PRO A 2 -4.75 37.55 -9.22
N LYS A 3 -5.29 37.59 -7.97
CA LYS A 3 -5.37 36.41 -7.09
C LYS A 3 -6.26 35.37 -7.77
N THR A 4 -5.65 34.29 -8.31
CA THR A 4 -6.41 33.24 -8.98
C THR A 4 -7.21 32.50 -7.90
N LYS A 5 -8.53 32.50 -8.01
CA LYS A 5 -9.41 31.78 -7.13
C LYS A 5 -9.78 30.43 -7.74
N TYR A 6 -9.66 29.36 -6.93
CA TYR A 6 -10.08 28.02 -7.28
C TYR A 6 -11.38 27.65 -6.52
N ASP A 7 -12.13 26.71 -7.06
CA ASP A 7 -13.23 26.10 -6.32
C ASP A 7 -12.67 25.21 -5.20
N VAL A 8 -11.59 24.45 -5.55
CA VAL A 8 -10.93 23.55 -4.60
C VAL A 8 -9.40 23.65 -4.74
N ALA A 9 -8.71 23.81 -3.62
CA ALA A 9 -7.26 23.62 -3.54
C ALA A 9 -6.93 22.39 -2.69
N ILE A 10 -6.03 21.56 -3.22
CA ILE A 10 -5.61 20.30 -2.58
C ILE A 10 -4.14 20.44 -2.18
N VAL A 11 -3.85 20.31 -0.89
CA VAL A 11 -2.50 20.36 -0.34
C VAL A 11 -1.92 18.95 -0.32
N GLY A 12 -0.88 18.74 -1.11
CA GLY A 12 -0.19 17.45 -1.28
C GLY A 12 -0.58 16.71 -2.56
N GLY A 13 0.40 16.56 -3.46
CA GLY A 13 0.28 15.92 -4.77
C GLY A 13 0.56 14.42 -4.77
N GLY A 14 0.26 13.70 -3.67
CA GLY A 14 0.29 12.25 -3.62
C GLY A 14 -0.89 11.63 -4.38
N HIS A 15 -0.86 10.30 -4.57
CA HIS A 15 -1.86 9.57 -5.37
C HIS A 15 -3.31 9.81 -4.92
N ASN A 16 -3.60 9.91 -3.63
CA ASN A 16 -4.95 10.20 -3.13
C ASN A 16 -5.38 11.64 -3.44
N GLY A 17 -4.48 12.62 -3.28
CA GLY A 17 -4.73 14.01 -3.65
C GLY A 17 -4.99 14.17 -5.14
N LEU A 18 -4.18 13.51 -5.99
CA LEU A 18 -4.36 13.50 -7.42
C LEU A 18 -5.66 12.82 -7.85
N THR A 19 -6.02 11.68 -7.25
CA THR A 19 -7.30 11.01 -7.49
C THR A 19 -8.47 11.95 -7.20
N THR A 20 -8.46 12.58 -6.01
CA THR A 20 -9.49 13.57 -5.61
C THR A 20 -9.56 14.72 -6.62
N ALA A 21 -8.40 15.26 -6.99
CA ALA A 21 -8.32 16.36 -7.95
C ALA A 21 -8.91 15.99 -9.31
N CYS A 22 -8.61 14.80 -9.83
CA CYS A 22 -9.11 14.32 -11.10
C CYS A 22 -10.64 14.21 -11.11
N TYR A 23 -11.23 13.60 -10.09
CA TYR A 23 -12.70 13.50 -10.00
C TYR A 23 -13.37 14.88 -9.91
N LEU A 24 -12.81 15.80 -9.12
CA LEU A 24 -13.35 17.16 -8.99
C LEU A 24 -13.22 17.96 -10.30
N ALA A 25 -12.08 17.86 -11.00
CA ALA A 25 -11.88 18.50 -12.29
C ALA A 25 -12.82 17.93 -13.36
N LYS A 26 -13.01 16.59 -13.41
CA LYS A 26 -14.01 15.94 -14.28
C LYS A 26 -15.45 16.39 -13.98
N ALA A 27 -15.73 16.77 -12.76
CA ALA A 27 -17.02 17.37 -12.38
C ALA A 27 -17.14 18.87 -12.76
N GLY A 28 -16.15 19.44 -13.45
CA GLY A 28 -16.15 20.83 -13.93
C GLY A 28 -15.68 21.86 -12.90
N LEU A 29 -15.12 21.44 -11.78
CA LEU A 29 -14.59 22.36 -10.78
C LEU A 29 -13.18 22.84 -11.16
N LYS A 30 -12.87 24.10 -10.86
CA LYS A 30 -11.53 24.67 -10.99
C LYS A 30 -10.66 24.21 -9.82
N VAL A 31 -9.76 23.26 -10.05
CA VAL A 31 -8.97 22.58 -9.02
C VAL A 31 -7.49 22.92 -9.15
N ALA A 32 -6.82 23.19 -8.01
CA ALA A 32 -5.37 23.24 -7.91
C ALA A 32 -4.85 22.16 -6.95
N VAL A 33 -3.81 21.42 -7.36
CA VAL A 33 -2.99 20.59 -6.50
C VAL A 33 -1.70 21.32 -6.19
N ILE A 34 -1.37 21.49 -4.91
CA ILE A 34 -0.19 22.21 -4.43
C ILE A 34 0.76 21.20 -3.80
N GLU A 35 1.94 21.07 -4.37
CA GLU A 35 2.94 20.07 -3.97
C GLU A 35 4.27 20.75 -3.62
N ARG A 36 4.87 20.35 -2.50
CA ARG A 36 6.15 20.91 -2.03
C ARG A 36 7.34 20.56 -2.91
N HIS A 37 7.34 19.34 -3.46
CA HIS A 37 8.40 18.90 -4.37
C HIS A 37 8.16 19.43 -5.80
N SER A 38 9.22 19.47 -6.60
CA SER A 38 9.14 19.81 -8.03
C SER A 38 8.41 18.74 -8.86
N TYR A 39 7.99 17.65 -8.24
CA TYR A 39 7.28 16.51 -8.83
C TYR A 39 6.14 16.04 -7.93
N VAL A 40 5.13 15.43 -8.50
CA VAL A 40 4.01 14.80 -7.78
C VAL A 40 4.25 13.30 -7.61
N GLY A 41 3.48 12.67 -6.71
CA GLY A 41 3.45 11.22 -6.57
C GLY A 41 3.37 10.73 -5.12
N GLY A 42 3.92 11.47 -4.17
CA GLY A 42 3.96 11.02 -2.77
C GLY A 42 4.70 9.70 -2.61
N ALA A 43 4.03 8.68 -2.03
CA ALA A 43 4.59 7.33 -1.89
C ALA A 43 4.63 6.54 -3.22
N ALA A 44 3.83 6.92 -4.22
CA ALA A 44 3.86 6.32 -5.55
C ALA A 44 4.66 7.23 -6.51
N VAL A 45 5.96 7.37 -6.24
CA VAL A 45 6.91 8.15 -7.05
C VAL A 45 8.04 7.25 -7.54
N SER A 46 8.46 7.45 -8.78
CA SER A 46 9.67 6.84 -9.32
C SER A 46 10.63 7.92 -9.79
N ARG A 47 11.91 7.75 -9.47
CA ARG A 47 12.95 8.74 -9.74
C ARG A 47 14.23 8.06 -10.24
N GLU A 48 14.90 8.72 -11.15
CA GLU A 48 16.28 8.41 -11.46
C GLU A 48 17.16 8.94 -10.33
N LEU A 49 17.71 8.04 -9.52
CA LEU A 49 18.60 8.34 -8.39
C LEU A 49 20.05 7.93 -8.66
N HIS A 50 20.24 7.08 -9.66
CA HIS A 50 21.53 6.74 -10.23
C HIS A 50 21.40 6.79 -11.76
N PRO A 51 22.39 7.33 -12.50
CA PRO A 51 22.27 7.53 -13.94
C PRO A 51 21.82 6.28 -14.68
N GLY A 52 20.70 6.37 -15.39
CA GLY A 52 20.08 5.28 -16.13
C GLY A 52 19.19 4.33 -15.32
N TRP A 53 19.18 4.39 -13.97
CA TRP A 53 18.30 3.59 -13.15
C TRP A 53 17.14 4.41 -12.57
N THR A 54 15.92 3.98 -12.89
CA THR A 54 14.70 4.55 -12.31
C THR A 54 14.20 3.64 -11.18
N TYR A 55 14.11 4.18 -9.99
CA TYR A 55 13.67 3.46 -8.79
C TYR A 55 12.28 3.89 -8.36
N SER A 56 11.45 2.93 -7.96
CA SER A 56 10.24 3.18 -7.20
C SER A 56 10.62 3.41 -5.74
N ASN A 57 10.46 4.66 -5.25
CA ASN A 57 11.06 5.08 -3.98
C ASN A 57 10.46 4.39 -2.74
N CYS A 58 9.14 4.17 -2.73
CA CYS A 58 8.44 3.56 -1.59
C CYS A 58 7.63 2.35 -2.05
N SER A 59 6.45 2.57 -2.66
CA SER A 59 5.65 1.52 -3.26
C SER A 59 6.39 0.90 -4.45
N TYR A 60 6.30 -0.40 -4.65
CA TYR A 60 7.08 -1.11 -5.67
C TYR A 60 6.26 -2.06 -6.56
N VAL A 61 5.10 -2.51 -6.08
CA VAL A 61 4.15 -3.36 -6.81
C VAL A 61 2.74 -2.79 -6.74
N CYS A 62 1.90 -3.10 -7.72
CA CYS A 62 0.54 -2.62 -7.87
C CYS A 62 -0.44 -3.78 -7.89
N SER A 63 -1.44 -3.72 -7.02
CA SER A 63 -2.61 -4.59 -7.00
C SER A 63 -3.84 -3.84 -6.50
N LEU A 64 -3.67 -2.94 -5.53
CA LEU A 64 -4.76 -2.30 -4.79
C LEU A 64 -5.30 -1.02 -5.44
N LEU A 65 -4.74 -0.57 -6.56
CA LEU A 65 -5.34 0.52 -7.34
C LEU A 65 -6.67 0.04 -7.91
N ARG A 66 -7.74 0.66 -7.45
CA ARG A 66 -9.10 0.20 -7.78
C ARG A 66 -9.38 0.33 -9.27
N PRO A 67 -9.94 -0.71 -9.91
CA PRO A 67 -10.25 -0.71 -11.35
C PRO A 67 -11.13 0.46 -11.79
N GLU A 68 -12.03 0.92 -10.89
CA GLU A 68 -12.87 2.08 -11.17
C GLU A 68 -12.04 3.35 -11.38
N ILE A 69 -11.03 3.59 -10.53
CA ILE A 69 -10.14 4.76 -10.65
C ILE A 69 -9.37 4.69 -11.97
N PHE A 70 -8.86 3.50 -12.31
CA PHE A 70 -8.14 3.26 -13.55
C PHE A 70 -8.99 3.62 -14.77
N ARG A 71 -10.23 3.11 -14.80
CA ARG A 71 -11.21 3.35 -15.87
C ARG A 71 -11.72 4.79 -15.90
N ASP A 72 -12.18 5.30 -14.74
CA ASP A 72 -12.87 6.59 -14.66
C ASP A 72 -11.93 7.76 -14.96
N LEU A 73 -10.66 7.63 -14.64
CA LEU A 73 -9.62 8.62 -14.94
C LEU A 73 -8.93 8.37 -16.28
N GLU A 74 -9.33 7.33 -17.03
CA GLU A 74 -8.76 6.96 -18.33
C GLU A 74 -7.24 6.79 -18.30
N LEU A 75 -6.69 6.16 -17.22
CA LEU A 75 -5.25 6.18 -16.96
C LEU A 75 -4.43 5.50 -18.07
N SER A 76 -4.97 4.51 -18.76
CA SER A 76 -4.33 3.87 -19.93
C SER A 76 -4.10 4.85 -21.08
N LYS A 77 -5.03 5.78 -21.32
CA LYS A 77 -4.90 6.84 -22.32
C LYS A 77 -3.72 7.77 -22.04
N TYR A 78 -3.35 7.88 -20.76
CA TYR A 78 -2.22 8.68 -20.30
C TYR A 78 -0.98 7.84 -20.05
N GLY A 79 -0.91 6.62 -20.62
CA GLY A 79 0.27 5.77 -20.67
C GLY A 79 0.46 4.83 -19.49
N LEU A 80 -0.51 4.72 -18.58
CA LEU A 80 -0.41 3.74 -17.50
C LEU A 80 -0.63 2.32 -18.04
N GLN A 81 0.35 1.47 -17.77
CA GLN A 81 0.30 0.05 -18.06
C GLN A 81 0.78 -0.70 -16.81
N ILE A 82 0.01 -1.69 -16.37
CA ILE A 82 0.42 -2.63 -15.32
C ILE A 82 0.82 -3.93 -16.00
N ILE A 83 1.98 -4.44 -15.67
CA ILE A 83 2.55 -5.69 -16.20
C ILE A 83 2.39 -6.73 -15.09
N PRO A 84 1.46 -7.69 -15.21
CA PRO A 84 1.34 -8.78 -14.24
C PRO A 84 2.65 -9.56 -14.16
N TYR A 85 2.99 -10.01 -12.95
CA TYR A 85 4.07 -10.98 -12.76
C TYR A 85 3.51 -12.27 -12.19
N GLU A 86 4.21 -13.36 -12.42
CA GLU A 86 3.83 -14.67 -11.93
C GLU A 86 4.72 -15.09 -10.78
N GLY A 87 4.08 -15.75 -9.80
CA GLY A 87 4.77 -16.41 -8.73
C GLY A 87 5.27 -15.49 -7.61
N SER A 88 5.52 -16.15 -6.53
CA SER A 88 6.31 -15.66 -5.41
C SER A 88 7.05 -16.84 -4.80
N ALA A 89 8.19 -16.60 -4.15
CA ALA A 89 8.93 -17.69 -3.52
C ALA A 89 9.49 -17.28 -2.16
N THR A 90 9.54 -18.24 -1.25
CA THR A 90 10.27 -18.13 0.02
C THR A 90 11.49 -19.04 -0.04
N MET A 91 12.66 -18.45 0.08
CA MET A 91 13.94 -19.16 0.11
C MET A 91 14.28 -19.58 1.52
N LEU A 92 14.70 -20.85 1.68
CA LEU A 92 15.02 -21.45 2.97
C LEU A 92 16.53 -21.63 3.14
N ASP A 93 16.99 -21.62 4.37
CA ASP A 93 18.42 -21.79 4.72
C ASP A 93 18.97 -23.15 4.37
N ASP A 94 18.10 -24.17 4.27
CA ASP A 94 18.48 -25.54 3.90
C ASP A 94 18.62 -25.74 2.37
N GLY A 95 18.48 -24.68 1.58
CA GLY A 95 18.60 -24.68 0.12
C GLY A 95 17.33 -25.08 -0.63
N ARG A 96 16.23 -25.38 0.07
CA ARG A 96 14.91 -25.56 -0.51
C ARG A 96 14.23 -24.20 -0.72
N PHE A 97 13.14 -24.19 -1.46
CA PHE A 97 12.25 -23.05 -1.57
C PHE A 97 10.80 -23.51 -1.66
N TYR A 98 9.91 -22.70 -1.14
CA TYR A 98 8.49 -22.78 -1.43
C TYR A 98 8.15 -21.75 -2.47
N ALA A 99 7.35 -22.12 -3.47
CA ALA A 99 6.87 -21.16 -4.48
C ALA A 99 5.37 -21.28 -4.67
N HIS A 100 4.73 -20.14 -4.83
CA HIS A 100 3.34 -20.04 -5.26
C HIS A 100 3.32 -19.76 -6.77
N TYR A 101 2.54 -20.54 -7.51
CA TYR A 101 2.37 -20.42 -8.95
C TYR A 101 0.90 -20.20 -9.30
N SER A 102 0.63 -19.52 -10.42
CA SER A 102 -0.71 -19.43 -11.00
C SER A 102 -1.19 -20.77 -11.55
N ASP A 103 -0.26 -21.61 -11.99
CA ASP A 103 -0.57 -23.00 -12.41
C ASP A 103 -0.89 -23.87 -11.20
N HIS A 104 -2.07 -24.49 -11.23
CA HIS A 104 -2.59 -25.29 -10.11
C HIS A 104 -1.70 -26.50 -9.78
N ASP A 105 -1.22 -27.21 -10.80
CA ASP A 105 -0.43 -28.44 -10.61
C ASP A 105 0.97 -28.11 -10.09
N LEU A 106 1.59 -27.05 -10.58
CA LEU A 106 2.87 -26.56 -10.07
C LEU A 106 2.72 -26.09 -8.62
N ASN A 107 1.68 -25.34 -8.33
CA ASN A 107 1.40 -24.86 -6.97
C ASN A 107 1.16 -26.03 -6.00
N TYR A 108 0.35 -27.03 -6.39
CA TYR A 108 0.11 -28.22 -5.60
C TYR A 108 1.42 -28.97 -5.29
N ARG A 109 2.28 -29.18 -6.31
CA ARG A 109 3.57 -29.85 -6.15
C ARG A 109 4.50 -29.07 -5.23
N SER A 110 4.51 -27.76 -5.35
CA SER A 110 5.33 -26.88 -4.50
C SER A 110 4.93 -27.00 -3.02
N ILE A 111 3.65 -27.01 -2.71
CA ILE A 111 3.16 -27.19 -1.34
C ILE A 111 3.39 -28.62 -0.86
N ALA A 112 3.11 -29.63 -1.70
CA ALA A 112 3.17 -31.05 -1.34
C ALA A 112 4.59 -31.54 -0.98
N GLN A 113 5.65 -30.83 -1.40
CA GLN A 113 7.01 -31.12 -0.94
C GLN A 113 7.22 -30.87 0.55
N PHE A 114 6.37 -30.01 1.17
CA PHE A 114 6.39 -29.73 2.61
C PHE A 114 5.29 -30.46 3.35
N SER A 115 4.06 -30.48 2.81
CA SER A 115 2.92 -31.23 3.34
C SER A 115 1.88 -31.50 2.24
N LYS A 116 1.55 -32.79 2.02
CA LYS A 116 0.44 -33.16 1.13
C LYS A 116 -0.92 -32.69 1.66
N LYS A 117 -1.09 -32.71 2.98
CA LYS A 117 -2.31 -32.25 3.63
C LYS A 117 -2.52 -30.75 3.40
N ASP A 118 -1.45 -29.96 3.42
CA ASP A 118 -1.51 -28.53 3.15
C ASP A 118 -1.85 -28.27 1.67
N ALA A 119 -1.27 -29.06 0.76
CA ALA A 119 -1.62 -28.96 -0.67
C ALA A 119 -3.11 -29.23 -0.94
N GLU A 120 -3.69 -30.21 -0.24
CA GLU A 120 -5.13 -30.52 -0.32
C GLU A 120 -5.99 -29.43 0.35
N ALA A 121 -5.49 -28.79 1.44
CA ALA A 121 -6.20 -27.74 2.14
C ALA A 121 -6.17 -26.39 1.42
N TYR A 122 -5.20 -26.17 0.54
CA TYR A 122 -4.95 -24.86 -0.10
C TYR A 122 -6.16 -24.36 -0.92
N GLU A 123 -6.86 -25.23 -1.60
CA GLU A 123 -8.07 -24.87 -2.35
C GLU A 123 -9.20 -24.36 -1.43
N ARG A 124 -9.38 -24.98 -0.27
CA ARG A 124 -10.35 -24.54 0.75
C ARG A 124 -9.95 -23.17 1.30
N PHE A 125 -8.69 -22.97 1.63
CA PHE A 125 -8.17 -21.68 2.05
C PHE A 125 -8.43 -20.58 1.02
N GLY A 126 -8.12 -20.82 -0.26
CA GLY A 126 -8.36 -19.87 -1.34
C GLY A 126 -9.84 -19.51 -1.51
N LYS A 127 -10.76 -20.50 -1.40
CA LYS A 127 -12.20 -20.26 -1.44
C LYS A 127 -12.69 -19.38 -0.29
N ASP A 128 -12.19 -19.62 0.92
CA ASP A 128 -12.58 -18.85 2.10
C ASP A 128 -12.05 -17.43 2.05
N VAL A 129 -10.79 -17.22 1.66
CA VAL A 129 -10.22 -15.89 1.43
C VAL A 129 -11.00 -15.14 0.35
N MET A 130 -11.30 -15.79 -0.78
CA MET A 130 -12.05 -15.16 -1.88
C MET A 130 -13.47 -14.78 -1.46
N ARG A 131 -14.10 -15.58 -0.62
CA ARG A 131 -15.40 -15.27 -0.03
C ARG A 131 -15.33 -14.01 0.84
N GLN A 132 -14.32 -13.90 1.71
CA GLN A 132 -14.10 -12.72 2.53
C GLN A 132 -13.81 -11.47 1.65
N CYS A 133 -13.04 -11.60 0.58
CA CYS A 133 -12.82 -10.52 -0.39
C CYS A 133 -14.15 -9.99 -0.98
N LYS A 134 -15.07 -10.89 -1.34
CA LYS A 134 -16.38 -10.51 -1.87
C LYS A 134 -17.25 -9.76 -0.86
N ILE A 135 -17.12 -10.10 0.44
CA ILE A 135 -17.83 -9.41 1.52
C ILE A 135 -17.27 -8.01 1.72
N ILE A 136 -15.94 -7.86 1.75
CA ILE A 136 -15.28 -6.60 2.12
C ILE A 136 -15.25 -5.56 0.99
N LYS A 137 -15.03 -5.98 -0.26
CA LYS A 137 -14.87 -5.05 -1.40
C LYS A 137 -16.00 -4.01 -1.50
N PRO A 138 -17.29 -4.36 -1.40
CA PRO A 138 -18.38 -3.39 -1.39
C PRO A 138 -18.36 -2.46 -0.20
N LEU A 139 -18.02 -2.96 1.01
CA LEU A 139 -17.98 -2.15 2.22
C LEU A 139 -16.95 -1.02 2.15
N LEU A 140 -15.81 -1.27 1.49
CA LEU A 140 -14.78 -0.25 1.27
C LEU A 140 -15.24 0.89 0.33
N LYS A 141 -16.35 0.71 -0.39
CA LYS A 141 -16.95 1.75 -1.25
C LYS A 141 -17.99 2.59 -0.51
N MET A 142 -18.50 2.11 0.59
CA MET A 142 -19.55 2.80 1.34
C MET A 142 -18.94 3.89 2.22
N THR A 143 -19.65 5.03 2.32
CA THR A 143 -19.38 5.98 3.39
C THR A 143 -19.94 5.38 4.68
N PRO A 144 -19.14 5.15 5.73
CA PRO A 144 -19.63 4.58 6.96
C PRO A 144 -20.78 5.44 7.52
N PRO A 145 -21.97 4.88 7.78
CA PRO A 145 -23.05 5.63 8.43
C PRO A 145 -22.70 5.87 9.90
N ASP A 146 -23.10 7.00 10.43
CA ASP A 146 -22.97 7.30 11.86
C ASP A 146 -24.07 6.56 12.65
N PRO A 147 -23.74 5.51 13.44
CA PRO A 147 -24.74 4.75 14.18
C PRO A 147 -25.37 5.52 15.33
N THR A 148 -24.81 6.67 15.71
CA THR A 148 -25.32 7.54 16.78
C THR A 148 -26.18 8.70 16.25
N SER A 149 -26.23 8.86 14.92
CA SER A 149 -26.95 9.94 14.26
C SER A 149 -28.36 9.54 13.87
N PHE A 150 -29.34 10.39 14.16
CA PHE A 150 -30.73 10.23 13.72
C PHE A 150 -31.02 10.98 12.40
N ARG A 151 -30.00 11.44 11.68
CA ARG A 151 -30.21 12.11 10.39
C ARG A 151 -30.71 11.12 9.34
N PRO A 152 -31.68 11.51 8.48
CA PRO A 152 -32.24 10.60 7.47
C PRO A 152 -31.19 9.89 6.60
N LYS A 153 -30.11 10.59 6.22
CA LYS A 153 -29.00 10.02 5.45
C LYS A 153 -28.25 8.89 6.19
N ASP A 154 -28.07 9.04 7.49
CA ASP A 154 -27.34 8.08 8.31
C ASP A 154 -28.22 6.86 8.58
N ILE A 155 -29.53 7.06 8.82
CA ILE A 155 -30.52 5.97 8.93
C ILE A 155 -30.59 5.18 7.62
N MET A 156 -30.67 5.86 6.47
CA MET A 156 -30.66 5.19 5.16
C MET A 156 -29.35 4.42 4.93
N GLY A 157 -28.21 4.99 5.29
CA GLY A 157 -26.92 4.33 5.22
C GLY A 157 -26.84 3.08 6.11
N LEU A 158 -27.40 3.13 7.32
CA LEU A 158 -27.50 1.98 8.22
C LEU A 158 -28.40 0.89 7.65
N LEU A 159 -29.52 1.25 7.02
CA LEU A 159 -30.43 0.31 6.36
C LEU A 159 -29.74 -0.35 5.14
N GLU A 160 -28.99 0.41 4.36
CA GLU A 160 -28.23 -0.12 3.21
C GLU A 160 -27.12 -1.07 3.70
N PHE A 161 -26.39 -0.68 4.74
CA PHE A 161 -25.41 -1.54 5.40
C PHE A 161 -26.06 -2.83 5.93
N ALA A 162 -27.20 -2.73 6.63
CA ALA A 162 -27.92 -3.87 7.16
C ALA A 162 -28.44 -4.80 6.05
N LYS A 163 -28.95 -4.25 4.94
CA LYS A 163 -29.35 -5.04 3.77
C LYS A 163 -28.21 -5.85 3.19
N TYR A 164 -27.02 -5.26 3.11
CA TYR A 164 -25.82 -5.92 2.61
C TYR A 164 -25.49 -7.18 3.43
N PHE A 165 -25.65 -7.13 4.75
CA PHE A 165 -25.43 -8.29 5.62
C PHE A 165 -26.64 -9.25 5.67
N ALA A 166 -27.84 -8.75 5.42
CA ALA A 166 -29.07 -9.55 5.50
C ALA A 166 -29.48 -10.24 4.19
N ALA A 167 -28.92 -9.80 3.05
CA ALA A 167 -29.29 -10.34 1.75
C ALA A 167 -28.79 -11.79 1.59
N LYS A 168 -29.71 -12.74 1.61
CA LYS A 168 -29.49 -14.14 1.20
C LYS A 168 -29.66 -14.26 -0.31
N ASP A 169 -28.78 -13.67 -1.10
CA ASP A 169 -28.78 -13.86 -2.54
C ASP A 169 -27.58 -14.69 -2.99
N GLU A 170 -27.48 -14.93 -4.32
CA GLU A 170 -26.37 -15.67 -4.93
C GLU A 170 -24.98 -15.06 -4.66
N LEU A 171 -24.94 -13.84 -4.15
CA LEU A 171 -23.73 -13.14 -3.68
C LEU A 171 -23.36 -13.48 -2.23
N GLY A 172 -24.14 -14.35 -1.58
CA GLY A 172 -23.88 -14.87 -0.25
C GLY A 172 -24.24 -13.89 0.84
N GLY A 173 -25.52 -13.62 1.00
CA GLY A 173 -26.04 -13.03 2.22
C GLY A 173 -25.53 -13.79 3.44
N LEU A 174 -25.11 -13.05 4.47
CA LEU A 174 -24.48 -13.63 5.64
C LEU A 174 -25.56 -14.22 6.54
N GLY A 175 -25.59 -15.55 6.62
CA GLY A 175 -26.28 -16.21 7.73
C GLY A 175 -25.58 -15.90 9.06
N GLU A 176 -26.21 -16.27 10.17
CA GLU A 176 -25.67 -16.05 11.51
C GLU A 176 -24.23 -16.60 11.64
N LYS A 177 -24.01 -17.82 11.13
CA LYS A 177 -22.69 -18.45 11.14
C LYS A 177 -21.66 -17.65 10.33
N GLU A 178 -22.03 -17.18 9.16
CA GLU A 178 -21.13 -16.39 8.30
C GLU A 178 -20.77 -15.04 8.91
N ILE A 179 -21.69 -14.38 9.61
CA ILE A 179 -21.42 -13.15 10.35
C ILE A 179 -20.40 -13.43 11.44
N TYR A 180 -20.60 -14.49 12.21
CA TYR A 180 -19.68 -14.91 13.25
C TYR A 180 -18.28 -15.23 12.67
N ASP A 181 -18.21 -16.05 11.64
CA ASP A 181 -16.96 -16.43 10.97
C ASP A 181 -16.24 -15.19 10.41
N THR A 182 -16.96 -14.21 9.88
CA THR A 182 -16.38 -12.96 9.34
C THR A 182 -15.82 -12.09 10.45
N ILE A 183 -16.55 -11.88 11.55
CA ILE A 183 -16.07 -11.10 12.70
C ILE A 183 -14.86 -11.77 13.31
N ARG A 184 -14.91 -13.09 13.47
CA ARG A 184 -13.80 -13.90 13.97
C ARG A 184 -12.55 -13.72 13.10
N PHE A 185 -12.67 -13.89 11.79
CA PHE A 185 -11.59 -13.69 10.83
C PHE A 185 -10.98 -12.29 10.92
N TRP A 186 -11.78 -11.24 11.03
CA TRP A 186 -11.27 -9.87 11.08
C TRP A 186 -10.56 -9.52 12.41
N THR A 187 -10.81 -10.26 13.45
CA THR A 187 -10.25 -10.00 14.78
C THR A 187 -9.13 -10.95 15.18
N MET A 188 -9.00 -12.10 14.50
CA MET A 188 -7.97 -13.08 14.83
C MET A 188 -6.59 -12.72 14.27
N SER A 189 -5.56 -13.37 14.79
CA SER A 189 -4.22 -13.30 14.25
C SER A 189 -4.11 -14.09 12.93
N VAL A 190 -3.16 -13.72 12.07
CA VAL A 190 -2.90 -14.52 10.87
C VAL A 190 -2.35 -15.89 11.21
N ARG A 191 -1.56 -16.01 12.29
CA ARG A 191 -1.11 -17.30 12.78
C ARG A 191 -2.28 -18.24 13.06
N ASP A 192 -3.22 -17.82 13.93
CA ASP A 192 -4.37 -18.64 14.30
C ASP A 192 -5.24 -18.98 13.08
N TYR A 193 -5.38 -18.04 12.16
CA TYR A 193 -6.12 -18.27 10.92
C TYR A 193 -5.46 -19.30 10.02
N LEU A 194 -4.15 -19.22 9.81
CA LEU A 194 -3.43 -20.16 8.95
C LEU A 194 -3.32 -21.55 9.58
N GLU A 195 -3.25 -21.68 10.91
CA GLU A 195 -3.26 -22.95 11.62
C GLU A 195 -4.55 -23.77 11.43
N GLU A 196 -5.66 -23.13 11.02
CA GLU A 196 -6.90 -23.87 10.69
C GLU A 196 -6.80 -24.66 9.38
N TYR A 197 -5.83 -24.35 8.54
CA TYR A 197 -5.64 -24.93 7.21
C TYR A 197 -4.33 -25.73 7.10
N PHE A 198 -3.25 -25.22 7.64
CA PHE A 198 -1.90 -25.66 7.32
C PHE A 198 -1.12 -26.11 8.56
N GLU A 199 -0.33 -27.19 8.38
CA GLU A 199 0.59 -27.68 9.40
C GLU A 199 2.04 -27.27 9.13
N SER A 200 2.42 -27.02 7.86
CA SER A 200 3.78 -26.63 7.49
C SER A 200 4.07 -25.18 7.85
N ASP A 201 5.13 -24.95 8.64
CA ASP A 201 5.56 -23.60 9.02
C ASP A 201 6.04 -22.79 7.82
N VAL A 202 6.65 -23.43 6.83
CA VAL A 202 7.10 -22.78 5.60
C VAL A 202 5.93 -22.22 4.80
N VAL A 203 4.85 -23.00 4.61
CA VAL A 203 3.66 -22.57 3.90
C VAL A 203 2.98 -21.44 4.66
N LYS A 204 2.85 -21.58 5.98
CA LYS A 204 2.27 -20.53 6.84
C LYS A 204 3.10 -19.24 6.80
N ALA A 205 4.42 -19.33 6.88
CA ALA A 205 5.31 -18.17 6.85
C ALA A 205 5.21 -17.40 5.53
N HIS A 206 5.22 -18.11 4.40
CA HIS A 206 5.05 -17.47 3.09
C HIS A 206 3.74 -16.70 3.01
N LEU A 207 2.62 -17.31 3.39
CA LEU A 207 1.30 -16.66 3.35
C LEU A 207 1.20 -15.50 4.36
N ALA A 208 1.80 -15.65 5.54
CA ALA A 208 1.81 -14.62 6.59
C ALA A 208 2.56 -13.35 6.19
N GLY A 209 3.48 -13.41 5.22
CA GLY A 209 4.14 -12.23 4.67
C GLY A 209 3.14 -11.15 4.26
N SER A 210 2.08 -11.53 3.53
CA SER A 210 1.01 -10.61 3.14
C SER A 210 0.19 -10.04 4.32
N ALA A 211 0.31 -10.60 5.52
CA ALA A 211 -0.42 -10.12 6.70
C ALA A 211 0.35 -9.11 7.55
N ILE A 212 1.62 -8.88 7.27
CA ILE A 212 2.46 -7.96 8.04
C ILE A 212 2.90 -6.74 7.21
N ILE A 213 3.02 -6.85 5.90
CA ILE A 213 3.57 -5.80 5.02
C ILE A 213 2.94 -4.43 5.32
N GLY A 214 3.80 -3.47 5.65
CA GLY A 214 3.41 -2.07 5.86
C GLY A 214 2.64 -1.79 7.14
N THR A 215 2.52 -2.75 8.05
CA THR A 215 1.81 -2.60 9.33
C THR A 215 2.79 -2.57 10.51
N ALA A 216 2.31 -2.06 11.65
CA ALA A 216 2.98 -2.18 12.94
C ALA A 216 2.36 -3.33 13.77
N LEU A 217 2.09 -4.45 13.11
CA LEU A 217 1.53 -5.69 13.68
C LEU A 217 2.46 -6.85 13.35
N GLY A 218 2.63 -7.76 14.29
CA GLY A 218 3.24 -9.06 14.05
C GLY A 218 2.20 -10.12 13.66
N PRO A 219 2.63 -11.30 13.20
CA PRO A 219 1.72 -12.37 12.81
C PRO A 219 0.85 -12.90 13.95
N TYR A 220 1.23 -12.70 15.22
CA TYR A 220 0.42 -13.07 16.40
C TYR A 220 -0.53 -11.96 16.83
N SER A 221 -0.43 -10.77 16.22
CA SER A 221 -1.28 -9.64 16.58
C SER A 221 -2.72 -9.86 16.14
N PRO A 222 -3.72 -9.61 17.00
CA PRO A 222 -5.12 -9.60 16.60
C PRO A 222 -5.37 -8.65 15.42
N GLY A 223 -6.19 -9.10 14.45
CA GLY A 223 -6.51 -8.34 13.24
C GLY A 223 -5.51 -8.49 12.09
N SER A 224 -4.37 -9.21 12.28
CA SER A 224 -3.42 -9.44 11.18
C SER A 224 -4.00 -10.35 10.08
N ALA A 225 -4.97 -11.22 10.38
CA ALA A 225 -5.71 -11.96 9.34
C ALA A 225 -6.46 -11.03 8.38
N TYR A 226 -6.99 -9.91 8.85
CA TYR A 226 -7.61 -8.90 7.98
C TYR A 226 -6.58 -8.23 7.06
N VAL A 227 -5.34 -8.03 7.51
CA VAL A 227 -4.26 -7.48 6.67
C VAL A 227 -3.93 -8.43 5.52
N LEU A 228 -3.88 -9.74 5.76
CA LEU A 228 -3.76 -10.76 4.71
C LEU A 228 -4.86 -10.56 3.65
N LEU A 229 -6.12 -10.51 4.09
CA LEU A 229 -7.26 -10.31 3.20
C LEU A 229 -7.11 -9.03 2.36
N HIS A 230 -6.66 -7.95 2.97
CA HIS A 230 -6.47 -6.67 2.29
C HIS A 230 -5.55 -6.81 1.07
N HIS A 231 -4.46 -7.56 1.17
CA HIS A 231 -3.55 -7.81 0.06
C HIS A 231 -4.13 -8.75 -1.01
N TYR A 232 -5.01 -9.69 -0.63
CA TYR A 232 -5.70 -10.58 -1.57
C TYR A 232 -6.89 -9.93 -2.31
N MET A 233 -7.33 -8.74 -1.87
CA MET A 233 -8.43 -8.00 -2.52
C MET A 233 -8.02 -7.27 -3.79
N GLY A 234 -6.73 -7.15 -4.06
CA GLY A 234 -6.22 -6.47 -5.25
C GLY A 234 -6.74 -7.09 -6.54
N GLU A 235 -6.59 -6.35 -7.64
CA GLU A 235 -7.05 -6.80 -8.95
C GLU A 235 -6.18 -6.16 -10.05
N VAL A 236 -5.67 -7.00 -10.95
CA VAL A 236 -4.97 -6.57 -12.16
C VAL A 236 -5.63 -7.27 -13.34
N ASP A 237 -6.04 -6.51 -14.34
CA ASP A 237 -6.69 -6.98 -15.58
C ASP A 237 -7.86 -7.96 -15.34
N GLY A 238 -8.67 -7.69 -14.31
CA GLY A 238 -9.83 -8.50 -13.95
C GLY A 238 -9.50 -9.76 -13.11
N THR A 239 -8.24 -10.02 -12.84
CA THR A 239 -7.80 -11.14 -12.00
C THR A 239 -7.66 -10.68 -10.56
N VAL A 240 -8.54 -11.15 -9.67
CA VAL A 240 -8.52 -10.85 -8.24
C VAL A 240 -7.35 -11.56 -7.59
N GLY A 241 -6.61 -10.85 -6.74
CA GLY A 241 -5.40 -11.35 -6.08
C GLY A 241 -4.12 -11.22 -6.92
N ALA A 242 -4.24 -10.83 -8.20
CA ALA A 242 -3.06 -10.62 -9.03
C ALA A 242 -2.30 -9.33 -8.66
N TRP A 243 -0.99 -9.37 -8.86
CA TRP A 243 -0.05 -8.27 -8.65
C TRP A 243 0.69 -7.97 -9.93
N GLY A 244 1.21 -6.74 -10.05
CA GLY A 244 1.95 -6.35 -11.24
C GLY A 244 2.88 -5.17 -11.00
N TYR A 245 3.80 -4.98 -11.95
CA TYR A 245 4.67 -3.81 -12.02
C TYR A 245 4.03 -2.73 -12.87
N SER A 246 4.11 -1.50 -12.43
CA SER A 246 3.73 -0.36 -13.24
C SER A 246 4.89 0.00 -14.18
N ARG A 247 4.68 -0.03 -15.49
CA ARG A 247 5.71 0.24 -16.49
C ARG A 247 6.31 1.63 -16.29
N GLY A 248 7.63 1.73 -16.18
CA GLY A 248 8.36 2.94 -15.80
C GLY A 248 8.33 3.22 -14.30
N GLY A 249 7.98 2.20 -13.49
CA GLY A 249 7.88 2.24 -12.04
C GLY A 249 6.58 2.83 -11.52
N MET A 250 6.34 2.73 -10.22
CA MET A 250 5.09 3.14 -9.56
C MET A 250 4.73 4.62 -9.78
N GLY A 251 5.72 5.47 -10.08
CA GLY A 251 5.50 6.86 -10.44
C GLY A 251 4.70 7.08 -11.72
N SER A 252 4.60 6.07 -12.59
CA SER A 252 3.79 6.16 -13.80
C SER A 252 2.29 6.28 -13.49
N ILE A 253 1.82 5.69 -12.38
CA ILE A 253 0.44 5.83 -11.90
C ILE A 253 0.12 7.31 -11.66
N THR A 254 0.96 7.97 -10.88
CA THR A 254 0.73 9.39 -10.51
C THR A 254 1.03 10.35 -11.65
N LYS A 255 1.95 10.00 -12.56
CA LYS A 255 2.15 10.73 -13.82
C LYS A 255 0.91 10.68 -14.71
N ALA A 256 0.29 9.49 -14.85
CA ALA A 256 -0.96 9.34 -15.61
C ALA A 256 -2.12 10.12 -14.96
N MET A 257 -2.25 10.06 -13.63
CA MET A 257 -3.23 10.88 -12.89
C MET A 257 -3.00 12.38 -13.10
N ALA A 258 -1.76 12.84 -13.03
CA ALA A 258 -1.41 14.25 -13.28
C ALA A 258 -1.75 14.69 -14.72
N ALA A 259 -1.53 13.82 -15.69
CA ALA A 259 -1.89 14.07 -17.08
C ALA A 259 -3.42 14.13 -17.26
N SER A 260 -4.15 13.19 -16.64
CA SER A 260 -5.62 13.20 -16.62
C SER A 260 -6.17 14.47 -15.97
N LEU A 261 -5.61 14.91 -14.84
CA LEU A 261 -5.99 16.15 -14.16
C LEU A 261 -5.84 17.36 -15.09
N LYS A 262 -4.68 17.50 -15.70
CA LYS A 262 -4.39 18.62 -16.64
C LYS A 262 -5.32 18.61 -17.84
N ALA A 263 -5.60 17.44 -18.41
CA ALA A 263 -6.51 17.30 -19.54
C ALA A 263 -7.96 17.70 -19.19
N ASN A 264 -8.34 17.61 -17.92
CA ASN A 264 -9.64 18.07 -17.40
C ASN A 264 -9.59 19.51 -16.82
N GLY A 265 -8.56 20.30 -17.13
CA GLY A 265 -8.46 21.70 -16.75
C GLY A 265 -8.00 21.97 -15.31
N GLY A 266 -7.48 20.96 -14.60
CA GLY A 266 -6.91 21.17 -13.28
C GLY A 266 -5.43 21.62 -13.32
N ASP A 267 -5.03 22.39 -12.31
CA ASP A 267 -3.68 22.92 -12.17
C ASP A 267 -2.83 22.12 -11.19
N ILE A 268 -1.53 22.02 -11.45
CA ILE A 268 -0.53 21.47 -10.53
C ILE A 268 0.52 22.55 -10.26
N ILE A 269 0.61 22.96 -9.00
CA ILE A 269 1.55 23.97 -8.50
C ILE A 269 2.62 23.22 -7.70
N ALA A 270 3.64 22.75 -8.39
CA ALA A 270 4.76 22.00 -7.81
C ALA A 270 5.88 22.95 -7.33
N GLY A 271 6.79 22.44 -6.47
CA GLY A 271 7.85 23.23 -5.86
C GLY A 271 7.33 24.31 -4.90
N SER A 272 6.15 24.10 -4.32
CA SER A 272 5.41 25.14 -3.58
C SER A 272 4.96 24.61 -2.22
N PRO A 273 5.86 24.58 -1.21
CA PRO A 273 5.50 24.15 0.14
C PRO A 273 4.43 25.05 0.74
N VAL A 274 3.35 24.43 1.26
CA VAL A 274 2.32 25.14 2.02
C VAL A 274 2.77 25.24 3.48
N THR A 275 2.82 26.46 3.99
CA THR A 275 3.24 26.76 5.36
C THR A 275 2.07 27.04 6.29
N LYS A 276 0.93 27.51 5.73
CA LYS A 276 -0.23 27.86 6.53
C LYS A 276 -1.53 27.68 5.75
N ILE A 277 -2.59 27.22 6.44
CA ILE A 277 -3.99 27.29 5.99
C ILE A 277 -4.61 28.58 6.50
N LEU A 278 -5.19 29.36 5.60
CA LEU A 278 -5.90 30.60 5.93
C LEU A 278 -7.31 30.26 6.42
N ILE A 279 -7.60 30.60 7.68
CA ILE A 279 -8.90 30.38 8.32
C ILE A 279 -9.48 31.73 8.72
N LYS A 280 -10.75 31.96 8.42
CA LYS A 280 -11.53 33.13 8.84
C LYS A 280 -12.95 32.69 9.14
N ASN A 281 -13.48 33.11 10.30
CA ASN A 281 -14.85 32.75 10.73
C ASN A 281 -15.09 31.22 10.69
N ASN A 282 -14.16 30.44 11.22
CA ASN A 282 -14.17 28.97 11.25
C ASN A 282 -14.27 28.31 9.85
N ARG A 283 -13.84 28.99 8.80
CA ARG A 283 -13.80 28.47 7.43
C ARG A 283 -12.43 28.66 6.80
N SER A 284 -11.90 27.63 6.21
CA SER A 284 -10.71 27.73 5.36
C SER A 284 -11.06 28.43 4.04
N HIS A 285 -10.19 29.29 3.55
CA HIS A 285 -10.41 30.06 2.32
C HIS A 285 -9.17 30.18 1.43
N GLY A 286 -8.05 29.58 1.82
CA GLY A 286 -6.81 29.60 1.06
C GLY A 286 -5.64 29.03 1.84
N VAL A 287 -4.48 29.07 1.21
CA VAL A 287 -3.20 28.67 1.78
C VAL A 287 -2.14 29.73 1.56
N VAL A 288 -1.12 29.75 2.40
CA VAL A 288 0.10 30.54 2.23
C VAL A 288 1.23 29.59 1.84
N LEU A 289 1.97 29.93 0.81
CA LEU A 289 3.17 29.22 0.38
C LEU A 289 4.41 29.73 1.12
N GLU A 290 5.48 28.96 1.09
CA GLU A 290 6.75 29.32 1.72
C GLU A 290 7.35 30.64 1.20
N ASN A 291 7.12 30.96 -0.08
CA ASN A 291 7.55 32.23 -0.69
C ASN A 291 6.66 33.43 -0.34
N GLY A 292 5.63 33.23 0.49
CA GLY A 292 4.66 34.25 0.90
C GLY A 292 3.48 34.44 -0.03
N ASP A 293 3.41 33.76 -1.17
CA ASP A 293 2.26 33.82 -2.06
C ASP A 293 1.02 33.17 -1.42
N GLU A 294 -0.15 33.71 -1.74
CA GLU A 294 -1.43 33.18 -1.26
C GLU A 294 -2.23 32.58 -2.41
N ILE A 295 -2.76 31.38 -2.21
CA ILE A 295 -3.69 30.70 -3.13
C ILE A 295 -5.04 30.62 -2.44
N PHE A 296 -6.08 31.19 -3.09
CA PHE A 296 -7.44 31.22 -2.56
C PHE A 296 -8.29 30.11 -3.19
N ALA A 297 -9.14 29.51 -2.36
CA ALA A 297 -10.12 28.52 -2.80
C ALA A 297 -11.36 28.51 -1.89
N ASP A 298 -12.50 28.13 -2.46
CA ASP A 298 -13.75 28.02 -1.69
C ASP A 298 -13.74 26.81 -0.75
N LYS A 299 -12.98 25.75 -1.10
CA LYS A 299 -12.76 24.54 -0.31
C LYS A 299 -11.29 24.17 -0.30
N LEU A 300 -10.83 23.65 0.83
CA LEU A 300 -9.50 23.08 0.95
C LEU A 300 -9.61 21.59 1.28
N VAL A 301 -8.75 20.80 0.65
CA VAL A 301 -8.53 19.39 0.95
C VAL A 301 -7.07 19.22 1.33
N SER A 302 -6.79 18.61 2.46
CA SER A 302 -5.43 18.23 2.84
C SER A 302 -5.23 16.74 2.59
N ASN A 303 -4.25 16.43 1.76
CA ASN A 303 -3.74 15.08 1.54
C ASN A 303 -2.45 14.81 2.35
N LEU A 304 -2.13 15.70 3.27
CA LEU A 304 -1.07 15.49 4.24
C LEU A 304 -1.55 14.56 5.36
N ASP A 305 -0.63 13.92 6.05
CA ASP A 305 -0.98 13.21 7.27
C ASP A 305 -1.60 14.15 8.33
N VAL A 306 -2.32 13.55 9.27
CA VAL A 306 -3.09 14.30 10.28
C VAL A 306 -2.20 15.22 11.12
N LYS A 307 -0.97 14.81 11.48
CA LYS A 307 -0.06 15.64 12.26
C LYS A 307 0.49 16.81 11.46
N ARG A 308 0.88 16.59 10.20
CA ARG A 308 1.30 17.69 9.33
C ARG A 308 0.18 18.68 9.09
N THR A 309 -1.03 18.19 8.83
CA THR A 309 -2.20 19.05 8.64
C THR A 309 -2.47 19.91 9.88
N PHE A 310 -2.72 19.29 11.04
CA PHE A 310 -3.26 19.99 12.19
C PHE A 310 -2.22 20.50 13.20
N LEU A 311 -0.96 20.03 13.13
CA LEU A 311 0.09 20.53 14.01
C LEU A 311 1.11 21.42 13.31
N LYS A 312 1.12 21.46 11.94
CA LYS A 312 2.12 22.22 11.18
C LYS A 312 1.52 23.34 10.35
N VAL A 313 0.42 23.08 9.59
CA VAL A 313 -0.13 24.07 8.65
C VAL A 313 -1.43 24.72 9.13
N VAL A 314 -2.09 24.18 10.15
CA VAL A 314 -3.20 24.84 10.86
C VAL A 314 -2.67 25.44 12.16
N GLU A 315 -2.99 26.69 12.44
CA GLU A 315 -2.60 27.33 13.71
C GLU A 315 -3.39 26.73 14.89
N LYS A 316 -2.72 26.46 16.01
CA LYS A 316 -3.34 25.85 17.20
C LYS A 316 -4.61 26.57 17.66
N LYS A 317 -4.64 27.90 17.59
CA LYS A 317 -5.80 28.72 18.03
C LYS A 317 -7.09 28.44 17.23
N GLU A 318 -6.98 27.85 16.05
CA GLU A 318 -8.11 27.51 15.18
C GLU A 318 -8.71 26.12 15.50
N LEU A 319 -8.12 25.40 16.49
CA LEU A 319 -8.48 24.03 16.82
C LEU A 319 -8.95 23.93 18.28
N PRO A 320 -10.01 23.15 18.57
CA PRO A 320 -10.37 22.78 19.94
C PRO A 320 -9.20 22.07 20.63
N ASP A 321 -9.00 22.31 21.91
CA ASP A 321 -7.86 21.74 22.65
C ASP A 321 -7.92 20.21 22.76
N ASP A 322 -9.08 19.62 22.90
CA ASP A 322 -9.29 18.17 22.91
C ASP A 322 -8.89 17.53 21.57
N PHE A 323 -9.33 18.11 20.46
CA PHE A 323 -8.93 17.67 19.12
C PHE A 323 -7.42 17.81 18.89
N TYR A 324 -6.83 18.95 19.25
CA TYR A 324 -5.39 19.18 19.13
C TYR A 324 -4.58 18.11 19.90
N ASN A 325 -5.01 17.81 21.13
CA ASN A 325 -4.36 16.80 21.96
C ASN A 325 -4.55 15.39 21.39
N ALA A 326 -5.73 15.06 20.86
CA ALA A 326 -5.97 13.80 20.19
C ALA A 326 -5.01 13.61 18.97
N VAL A 327 -4.87 14.64 18.14
CA VAL A 327 -3.94 14.62 16.99
C VAL A 327 -2.49 14.51 17.46
N LYS A 328 -2.08 15.25 18.50
CA LYS A 328 -0.74 15.17 19.07
C LYS A 328 -0.40 13.75 19.53
N ASN A 329 -1.36 13.08 20.16
CA ASN A 329 -1.21 11.73 20.70
C ASN A 329 -1.45 10.64 19.65
N PHE A 330 -1.95 10.98 18.45
CA PHE A 330 -2.16 10.02 17.38
C PHE A 330 -0.83 9.37 16.98
N LYS A 331 -0.78 8.04 17.01
CA LYS A 331 0.45 7.30 16.71
C LYS A 331 0.60 7.11 15.21
N ILE A 332 1.69 7.65 14.66
CA ILE A 332 2.13 7.40 13.29
C ILE A 332 3.49 6.72 13.40
N ARG A 333 3.51 5.40 13.22
CA ARG A 333 4.73 4.60 13.31
C ARG A 333 5.01 3.94 11.97
N GLY A 334 6.20 4.13 11.43
CA GLY A 334 6.73 3.31 10.36
C GLY A 334 7.41 2.07 10.95
N SER A 335 7.28 0.95 10.26
CA SER A 335 7.90 -0.32 10.65
C SER A 335 8.76 -0.90 9.53
N SER A 336 8.87 -0.22 8.39
CA SER A 336 9.45 -0.77 7.18
C SER A 336 10.57 0.09 6.65
N GLY A 337 11.61 -0.55 6.13
CA GLY A 337 12.69 0.05 5.35
C GLY A 337 12.58 -0.33 3.88
N LYS A 338 13.17 0.48 3.02
CA LYS A 338 13.20 0.24 1.58
C LYS A 338 14.62 0.47 1.06
N LEU A 339 15.13 -0.54 0.32
CA LEU A 339 16.36 -0.41 -0.46
C LEU A 339 16.04 -0.51 -1.93
N ASN A 340 16.80 0.25 -2.73
CA ASN A 340 16.78 0.17 -4.17
C ASN A 340 18.21 -0.07 -4.63
N ILE A 341 18.45 -1.14 -5.37
CA ILE A 341 19.78 -1.63 -5.70
C ILE A 341 19.95 -1.63 -7.21
N ALA A 342 21.00 -0.97 -7.71
CA ALA A 342 21.44 -1.10 -9.09
C ALA A 342 22.28 -2.39 -9.22
N LEU A 343 21.96 -3.22 -10.19
CA LEU A 343 22.64 -4.50 -10.42
C LEU A 343 23.27 -4.52 -11.81
N ASP A 344 24.49 -5.01 -11.89
CA ASP A 344 25.17 -5.24 -13.16
C ASP A 344 24.64 -6.48 -13.88
N ASP A 345 24.21 -7.50 -13.14
CA ASP A 345 23.63 -8.74 -13.62
C ASP A 345 22.51 -9.21 -12.69
N LEU A 346 21.72 -10.19 -13.11
CA LEU A 346 20.74 -10.85 -12.24
C LEU A 346 21.45 -11.68 -11.16
N PRO A 347 20.96 -11.65 -9.92
CA PRO A 347 21.48 -12.52 -8.87
C PRO A 347 21.16 -13.98 -9.19
N ILE A 348 22.10 -14.87 -8.88
CA ILE A 348 21.91 -16.31 -8.97
C ILE A 348 21.37 -16.80 -7.63
N TRP A 349 20.13 -17.24 -7.64
CA TRP A 349 19.50 -17.81 -6.45
C TRP A 349 19.94 -19.26 -6.25
N LYS A 350 20.55 -19.57 -5.12
CA LYS A 350 21.02 -20.97 -4.85
C LYS A 350 19.87 -21.95 -4.70
N SER A 351 18.72 -21.49 -4.22
CA SER A 351 17.55 -22.33 -3.93
C SER A 351 16.61 -22.46 -5.12
N ILE A 352 16.53 -21.45 -6.00
CA ILE A 352 15.57 -21.39 -7.11
C ILE A 352 16.28 -21.77 -8.39
N PRO A 353 15.81 -22.78 -9.13
CA PRO A 353 16.41 -23.16 -10.42
C PRO A 353 16.39 -21.99 -11.42
N GLU A 354 17.42 -21.93 -12.26
CA GLU A 354 17.49 -20.94 -13.35
C GLU A 354 16.29 -21.12 -14.30
N GLY A 355 15.62 -20.03 -14.62
CA GLY A 355 14.44 -20.04 -15.50
C GLY A 355 13.13 -20.41 -14.81
N ASP A 356 13.14 -20.69 -13.51
CA ASP A 356 11.88 -20.90 -12.76
C ASP A 356 11.09 -19.58 -12.69
N PRO A 357 9.79 -19.57 -13.08
CA PRO A 357 8.95 -18.37 -13.04
C PRO A 357 8.89 -17.70 -11.65
N ALA A 358 8.99 -18.48 -10.58
CA ALA A 358 8.98 -17.94 -9.22
C ALA A 358 10.14 -16.98 -8.93
N GLY A 359 11.26 -17.11 -9.65
CA GLY A 359 12.41 -16.20 -9.53
C GLY A 359 12.18 -14.80 -10.12
N THR A 360 11.08 -14.57 -10.83
CA THR A 360 10.74 -13.28 -11.46
C THR A 360 9.70 -12.46 -10.71
N GLY A 361 9.06 -13.05 -9.70
CA GLY A 361 8.03 -12.43 -8.87
C GLY A 361 8.57 -11.83 -7.57
N ASP A 362 7.79 -11.94 -6.51
CA ASP A 362 8.19 -11.53 -5.16
C ASP A 362 8.96 -12.65 -4.45
N LEU A 363 10.13 -12.32 -3.93
CA LEU A 363 11.02 -13.25 -3.26
C LEU A 363 11.13 -12.90 -1.79
N HIS A 364 10.85 -13.86 -0.93
CA HIS A 364 10.84 -13.67 0.51
C HIS A 364 11.99 -14.41 1.20
N ILE A 365 12.51 -13.81 2.25
CA ILE A 365 13.41 -14.46 3.21
C ILE A 365 12.71 -14.46 4.56
N THR A 366 12.29 -15.64 4.98
CA THR A 366 11.74 -15.95 6.29
C THR A 366 11.66 -17.46 6.44
N GLN A 367 11.90 -17.99 7.63
CA GLN A 367 11.92 -19.43 7.86
C GLN A 367 10.62 -19.94 8.52
N SER A 368 9.98 -19.09 9.34
CA SER A 368 8.78 -19.45 10.08
C SER A 368 7.97 -18.21 10.50
N ILE A 369 6.74 -18.46 10.97
CA ILE A 369 5.92 -17.40 11.59
C ILE A 369 6.56 -16.91 12.90
N GLU A 370 7.21 -17.80 13.65
CA GLU A 370 7.91 -17.48 14.89
C GLU A 370 9.07 -16.51 14.64
N GLU A 371 9.83 -16.71 13.55
CA GLU A 371 10.89 -15.78 13.16
C GLU A 371 10.33 -14.37 12.84
N MET A 372 9.21 -14.32 12.13
CA MET A 372 8.52 -13.04 11.85
C MET A 372 8.04 -12.35 13.13
N GLU A 373 7.48 -13.10 14.10
CA GLU A 373 7.05 -12.55 15.39
C GLU A 373 8.26 -12.08 16.21
N GLY A 374 9.35 -12.83 16.20
CA GLY A 374 10.62 -12.43 16.84
C GLY A 374 11.15 -11.11 16.29
N ALA A 375 11.09 -10.91 14.97
CA ALA A 375 11.44 -9.63 14.33
C ALA A 375 10.54 -8.48 14.80
N TYR A 376 9.25 -8.75 14.97
CA TYR A 376 8.29 -7.77 15.49
C TYR A 376 8.52 -7.47 16.98
N ASP A 377 8.86 -8.48 17.78
CA ASP A 377 9.17 -8.32 19.20
C ASP A 377 10.41 -7.44 19.40
N ASP A 378 11.47 -7.68 18.64
CA ASP A 378 12.65 -6.81 18.65
C ASP A 378 12.28 -5.34 18.36
N TRP A 379 11.45 -5.10 17.35
CA TRP A 379 11.00 -3.76 16.99
C TRP A 379 10.13 -3.13 18.10
N LYS A 380 9.21 -3.85 18.72
CA LYS A 380 8.39 -3.38 19.86
C LYS A 380 9.28 -2.96 21.03
N ASP A 381 10.31 -3.73 21.31
CA ASP A 381 11.25 -3.47 22.39
C ASP A 381 12.28 -2.38 22.07
N GLY A 382 12.20 -1.79 20.89
CA GLY A 382 13.09 -0.73 20.45
C GLY A 382 14.48 -1.22 20.04
N ARG A 383 14.61 -2.51 19.73
CA ARG A 383 15.81 -3.13 19.16
C ARG A 383 15.72 -3.20 17.63
N TRP A 384 16.84 -3.43 16.97
CA TRP A 384 16.88 -3.85 15.58
C TRP A 384 16.45 -5.30 15.47
N SER A 385 15.59 -5.63 14.51
CA SER A 385 15.21 -7.01 14.24
C SER A 385 16.43 -7.82 13.84
N GLN A 386 16.70 -8.89 14.57
CA GLN A 386 17.85 -9.76 14.34
C GLN A 386 17.68 -10.55 13.03
N PHE A 387 16.46 -11.00 12.75
CA PHE A 387 16.07 -11.69 11.52
C PHE A 387 14.85 -10.99 10.90
N PRO A 388 15.07 -9.84 10.23
CA PRO A 388 13.95 -9.11 9.65
C PRO A 388 13.32 -9.90 8.52
N TYR A 389 12.00 -9.76 8.35
CA TYR A 389 11.32 -10.20 7.13
C TYR A 389 11.81 -9.36 5.95
N VAL A 390 12.22 -10.03 4.89
CA VAL A 390 12.69 -9.40 3.66
C VAL A 390 11.80 -9.84 2.50
N ASP A 391 11.31 -8.88 1.76
CA ASP A 391 10.57 -9.06 0.52
C ASP A 391 11.29 -8.29 -0.60
N MET A 392 11.57 -8.95 -1.70
CA MET A 392 12.35 -8.37 -2.79
C MET A 392 11.81 -8.78 -4.15
N CYS A 393 11.97 -7.88 -5.11
CA CYS A 393 11.63 -8.14 -6.49
C CYS A 393 12.61 -7.45 -7.44
N ILE A 394 12.67 -7.91 -8.68
CA ILE A 394 13.51 -7.34 -9.74
C ILE A 394 12.62 -6.86 -10.90
N PRO A 395 11.95 -5.70 -10.77
CA PRO A 395 10.97 -5.23 -11.75
C PRO A 395 11.54 -5.10 -13.17
N SER A 396 12.84 -4.85 -13.30
CA SER A 396 13.51 -4.72 -14.61
C SER A 396 13.54 -6.02 -15.44
N ILE A 397 13.24 -7.17 -14.85
CA ILE A 397 13.03 -8.42 -15.62
C ILE A 397 11.81 -8.26 -16.54
N ASN A 398 10.72 -7.71 -15.99
CA ASN A 398 9.46 -7.52 -16.71
C ASN A 398 9.37 -6.14 -17.40
N ASP A 399 10.07 -5.15 -16.86
CA ASP A 399 10.12 -3.78 -17.38
C ASP A 399 11.57 -3.29 -17.57
N PRO A 400 12.20 -3.58 -18.71
CA PRO A 400 13.58 -3.18 -18.97
C PRO A 400 13.80 -1.67 -19.04
N THR A 401 12.74 -0.85 -19.00
CA THR A 401 12.87 0.61 -18.99
C THR A 401 13.35 1.18 -17.64
N MET A 402 13.40 0.34 -16.61
CA MET A 402 13.80 0.71 -15.25
C MET A 402 15.33 0.76 -15.03
N ALA A 403 16.12 0.16 -15.93
CA ALA A 403 17.58 0.07 -15.84
C ALA A 403 18.22 0.25 -17.22
N PRO A 404 19.53 0.54 -17.30
CA PRO A 404 20.25 0.52 -18.57
C PRO A 404 20.22 -0.86 -19.23
N GLN A 405 20.41 -0.90 -20.54
CA GLN A 405 20.41 -2.16 -21.30
C GLN A 405 21.40 -3.18 -20.70
N GLY A 406 20.91 -4.39 -20.41
CA GLY A 406 21.68 -5.47 -19.80
C GLY A 406 21.98 -5.29 -18.32
N LYS A 407 21.37 -4.30 -17.67
CA LYS A 407 21.45 -4.06 -16.22
C LYS A 407 20.09 -4.23 -15.57
N HIS A 408 20.08 -4.33 -14.24
CA HIS A 408 18.88 -4.64 -13.50
C HIS A 408 18.69 -3.72 -12.29
N TYR A 409 17.45 -3.65 -11.83
CA TYR A 409 17.03 -2.93 -10.65
C TYR A 409 16.35 -3.89 -9.68
N MET A 410 16.85 -3.96 -8.46
CA MET A 410 16.22 -4.73 -7.37
C MET A 410 15.60 -3.77 -6.35
N SER A 411 14.38 -4.07 -5.98
CA SER A 411 13.61 -3.42 -4.93
C SER A 411 13.54 -4.36 -3.73
N VAL A 412 13.99 -3.90 -2.57
CA VAL A 412 14.00 -4.69 -1.34
C VAL A 412 13.19 -3.96 -0.27
N PHE A 413 12.20 -4.62 0.26
CA PHE A 413 11.41 -4.17 1.40
C PHE A 413 11.85 -4.97 2.64
N VAL A 414 12.07 -4.27 3.73
CA VAL A 414 12.55 -4.87 4.98
C VAL A 414 11.61 -4.51 6.13
N GLN A 415 11.19 -5.47 6.90
CA GLN A 415 10.33 -5.28 8.07
C GLN A 415 10.74 -6.29 9.18
N TYR A 416 10.97 -5.89 10.42
CA TYR A 416 10.64 -4.58 10.97
C TYR A 416 11.90 -3.72 11.13
N VAL A 417 11.77 -2.46 10.74
CA VAL A 417 12.85 -1.49 10.83
C VAL A 417 12.44 -0.39 11.80
N ARG A 418 13.34 -0.02 12.69
CA ARG A 418 13.12 1.03 13.67
C ARG A 418 13.13 2.40 13.01
N SER A 419 12.13 3.22 13.32
CA SER A 419 12.10 4.64 13.01
C SER A 419 12.73 5.42 14.16
N GLU A 420 13.87 6.06 13.94
CA GLU A 420 14.45 6.99 14.92
C GLU A 420 13.74 8.34 14.81
N GLU A 421 13.01 8.72 15.86
CA GLU A 421 12.25 9.99 15.91
C GLU A 421 13.14 11.23 15.94
N HIS A 422 14.47 11.09 16.03
CA HIS A 422 15.42 12.19 16.32
C HIS A 422 16.25 12.66 15.13
N THR A 423 16.13 12.07 13.96
CA THR A 423 16.83 12.59 12.77
C THR A 423 15.89 13.46 11.97
N SER A 424 15.97 14.78 12.19
CA SER A 424 15.36 15.79 11.33
C SER A 424 15.99 15.82 9.91
N GLU A 425 17.02 15.03 9.67
CA GLU A 425 17.64 14.81 8.38
C GLU A 425 17.56 13.32 8.07
N LEU A 426 16.97 13.02 6.92
CA LEU A 426 16.88 11.69 6.30
C LEU A 426 18.28 11.15 5.95
N GLN A 427 19.06 10.80 6.94
CA GLN A 427 19.98 9.70 6.77
C GLN A 427 19.18 8.42 6.93
N SER A 428 18.71 7.93 5.78
CA SER A 428 17.94 6.71 5.70
C SER A 428 18.69 5.59 6.42
N PRO A 429 18.02 4.80 7.30
CA PRO A 429 18.59 3.56 7.85
C PRO A 429 19.11 2.60 6.76
N CYS A 430 18.65 2.77 5.52
CA CYS A 430 19.14 2.05 4.35
C CYS A 430 20.67 2.09 4.19
N ASN A 431 21.34 3.16 4.59
CA ASN A 431 22.81 3.21 4.53
C ASN A 431 23.50 2.27 5.52
N LEU A 432 22.85 1.93 6.63
CA LEU A 432 23.38 0.98 7.63
C LEU A 432 23.15 -0.47 7.21
N VAL A 433 21.99 -0.78 6.62
CA VAL A 433 21.69 -2.15 6.15
C VAL A 433 22.54 -2.52 4.94
N CYS A 434 22.75 -1.59 3.99
CA CYS A 434 23.67 -1.80 2.88
C CYS A 434 25.11 -2.09 3.36
N ARG A 435 25.59 -1.40 4.40
CA ARG A 435 26.92 -1.64 4.94
C ARG A 435 27.06 -3.03 5.57
N LEU A 436 26.03 -3.48 6.32
CA LEU A 436 26.01 -4.79 6.97
C LEU A 436 25.90 -5.96 5.99
N LEU A 437 25.22 -5.78 4.85
CA LEU A 437 25.08 -6.82 3.82
C LEU A 437 26.28 -6.90 2.88
N LEU A 438 27.05 -5.82 2.72
CA LEU A 438 28.25 -5.75 1.88
C LEU A 438 29.55 -6.11 2.62
N GLU A 439 29.55 -6.10 3.95
CA GLU A 439 30.70 -6.48 4.80
C GLU A 439 30.68 -7.95 5.23
N LYS A 440 29.76 -8.77 4.73
CA LYS A 440 29.74 -10.25 4.88
C LYS A 440 29.89 -10.93 3.52
#